data_b203374bd72815b1f0fec3d4131e172d
#
_entry.id   b203374bd72815b1f0fec3d4131e172d
#
_cell.length_a   1.000
_cell.length_b   1.000
_cell.length_c   1.000
_cell.angle_alpha   90.00
_cell.angle_beta   90.00
_cell.angle_gamma   90.00
#
_symmetry.space_group_name_H-M   'P 1'
#
loop_
_entity.id
_entity.type
_entity.pdbx_description
1 polymer ?
#
loop_
_entity_poly.entity_id
_entity_poly.type
_entity_poly.pdbx_seq_one_letter_code
_entity_poly.pdbx_strand_id
1 'polypeptide(L)'
;MRGVNTLLDEASCSIFPGQKVGIIGRNGCGKSTLFATIKGEVQAEKGTVQIPKGFKIASVAQQTPSLEISALDYVKEGDLDLVELLKQKERAYQDNNGEKIALIEDKLGIAGYWTLDSRAKILLHGLGFADSEMNKMVKEFSGGWRMRLNLAKALIYKSDVLLLDEPTNHLDLDTIIFLENYLKNYEGTILCVSHDRDFLDTFCSHMLHFESLKLVMYTGNYSDYERLRAQRIANEKASRKKEEAALAHMQAFVDKFRYKASKAKQAQSMLKAIEKVKLTAITAEESPYHIRFYDPNRTVDILADLKDLDCGYENESVLKNINLMITKGDRIGLLGKNGQGKSTLIKTLCSVIPPVKGCVNLGKDIKIGYFAQHELDELDENLSALDNLRKLDPKALEKDLRSFLGGYSFSGDKAKALVSTMSGGEQARLALAMVAYQRPNLLLLDEPTNHLDLDMREALTLALTSYPGALILVSHDRHLLEAIADKLWLIDEGKVSVFDGDLNDYQNYLNEKNREYKEKLSEQKAILQSSSAKEQSYKTKEQKKLEAQKRQALRPLKLEIEKIEKQIEKEKQKIKEIDDLLLDGSLYQTDSKKAQQMSIDRASLANSVEELEMLWLEKQEELETAMNS
;
A
#
# COMPACT_ATOMS: atom_id res chain seq x y z
N MET A 1 -9.70 0.65 25.27
CA MET A 1 -10.98 -0.02 24.88
C MET A 1 -11.71 0.86 23.87
N ARG A 2 -12.59 0.30 23.04
CA ARG A 2 -13.52 1.07 22.19
C ARG A 2 -14.91 0.50 22.43
N GLY A 3 -15.79 1.24 23.09
CA GLY A 3 -17.03 0.70 23.62
C GLY A 3 -16.76 -0.38 24.68
N VAL A 4 -17.36 -1.57 24.53
CA VAL A 4 -17.23 -2.69 25.48
C VAL A 4 -15.99 -3.56 25.21
N ASN A 5 -15.34 -3.41 24.04
CA ASN A 5 -14.26 -4.30 23.61
C ASN A 5 -12.87 -3.79 24.02
N THR A 6 -12.11 -4.64 24.73
CA THR A 6 -10.69 -4.41 25.00
C THR A 6 -9.90 -4.65 23.72
N LEU A 7 -9.14 -3.65 23.25
CA LEU A 7 -8.32 -3.75 22.05
C LEU A 7 -6.88 -4.14 22.36
N LEU A 8 -6.31 -3.59 23.41
CA LEU A 8 -4.97 -3.90 23.90
C LEU A 8 -5.01 -4.01 25.42
N ASP A 9 -4.29 -4.98 25.95
CA ASP A 9 -4.17 -5.23 27.39
C ASP A 9 -2.69 -5.44 27.74
N GLU A 10 -2.17 -4.61 28.66
CA GLU A 10 -0.75 -4.61 29.06
C GLU A 10 0.23 -4.66 27.85
N ALA A 11 -0.13 -3.94 26.79
CA ALA A 11 0.69 -3.88 25.58
C ALA A 11 1.75 -2.79 25.71
N SER A 12 2.99 -3.13 25.37
CA SER A 12 4.12 -2.21 25.41
C SER A 12 4.99 -2.41 24.17
N CYS A 13 5.36 -1.32 23.51
CA CYS A 13 6.34 -1.34 22.43
C CYS A 13 7.15 -0.06 22.41
N SER A 14 8.35 -0.12 21.87
CA SER A 14 9.22 1.03 21.65
C SER A 14 9.60 1.10 20.18
N ILE A 15 9.49 2.29 19.61
CA ILE A 15 9.82 2.57 18.20
C ILE A 15 10.90 3.64 18.21
N PHE A 16 11.98 3.41 17.47
CA PHE A 16 13.12 4.30 17.43
C PHE A 16 13.10 5.17 16.16
N PRO A 17 13.74 6.36 16.21
CA PRO A 17 13.82 7.24 15.05
C PRO A 17 14.40 6.53 13.82
N GLY A 18 13.81 6.79 12.64
CA GLY A 18 14.22 6.20 11.37
C GLY A 18 13.75 4.75 11.13
N GLN A 19 13.10 4.10 12.10
CA GLN A 19 12.52 2.79 11.87
C GLN A 19 11.31 2.86 10.94
N LYS A 20 11.21 1.88 10.05
CA LYS A 20 10.07 1.68 9.14
C LYS A 20 9.31 0.45 9.62
N VAL A 21 8.17 0.70 10.25
CA VAL A 21 7.41 -0.33 10.97
C VAL A 21 6.12 -0.64 10.23
N GLY A 22 5.99 -1.86 9.74
CA GLY A 22 4.75 -2.40 9.23
C GLY A 22 3.86 -2.88 10.38
N ILE A 23 2.60 -2.45 10.41
CA ILE A 23 1.63 -2.83 11.44
C ILE A 23 0.62 -3.79 10.84
N ILE A 24 0.55 -4.98 11.40
CA ILE A 24 -0.31 -6.07 10.93
C ILE A 24 -1.22 -6.59 12.04
N GLY A 25 -2.35 -7.16 11.63
CA GLY A 25 -3.34 -7.74 12.54
C GLY A 25 -4.71 -7.78 11.90
N ARG A 26 -5.62 -8.56 12.46
CA ARG A 26 -6.99 -8.74 11.96
C ARG A 26 -7.75 -7.43 11.86
N ASN A 27 -8.77 -7.38 11.00
CA ASN A 27 -9.66 -6.23 10.96
C ASN A 27 -10.39 -6.08 12.30
N GLY A 28 -10.49 -4.83 12.78
CA GLY A 28 -11.10 -4.50 14.07
C GLY A 28 -10.21 -4.74 15.30
N CYS A 29 -8.94 -5.19 15.17
CA CYS A 29 -8.05 -5.39 16.33
C CYS A 29 -7.55 -4.07 16.96
N GLY A 30 -7.77 -2.92 16.32
CA GLY A 30 -7.43 -1.61 16.89
C GLY A 30 -6.28 -0.88 16.20
N LYS A 31 -5.87 -1.24 14.99
CA LYS A 31 -4.78 -0.58 14.24
C LYS A 31 -5.01 0.94 14.08
N SER A 32 -6.16 1.32 13.54
CA SER A 32 -6.52 2.75 13.38
C SER A 32 -6.75 3.46 14.74
N THR A 33 -7.18 2.72 15.77
CA THR A 33 -7.28 3.27 17.13
C THR A 33 -5.89 3.56 17.73
N LEU A 34 -4.90 2.71 17.46
CA LEU A 34 -3.51 2.97 17.84
C LEU A 34 -3.01 4.27 17.18
N PHE A 35 -3.28 4.48 15.89
CA PHE A 35 -2.93 5.72 15.19
C PHE A 35 -3.62 6.94 15.80
N ALA A 36 -4.92 6.85 16.10
CA ALA A 36 -5.66 7.92 16.77
C ALA A 36 -5.09 8.23 18.16
N THR A 37 -4.61 7.20 18.88
CA THR A 37 -3.96 7.39 20.20
C THR A 37 -2.58 8.04 20.04
N ILE A 38 -1.79 7.67 19.02
CA ILE A 38 -0.49 8.31 18.74
C ILE A 38 -0.69 9.78 18.36
N LYS A 39 -1.74 10.10 17.58
CA LYS A 39 -2.09 11.48 17.23
C LYS A 39 -2.66 12.30 18.41
N GLY A 40 -3.00 11.65 19.52
CA GLY A 40 -3.62 12.30 20.69
C GLY A 40 -5.13 12.57 20.52
N GLU A 41 -5.76 12.05 19.47
CA GLU A 41 -7.21 12.17 19.23
C GLU A 41 -8.04 11.30 20.19
N VAL A 42 -7.45 10.18 20.64
CA VAL A 42 -8.04 9.25 21.58
C VAL A 42 -7.08 9.04 22.75
N GLN A 43 -7.57 9.18 23.97
CA GLN A 43 -6.77 8.91 25.16
C GLN A 43 -6.79 7.42 25.51
N ALA A 44 -5.64 6.89 25.92
CA ALA A 44 -5.56 5.54 26.49
C ALA A 44 -6.25 5.52 27.86
N GLU A 45 -7.07 4.53 28.15
CA GLU A 45 -7.72 4.37 29.46
C GLU A 45 -6.70 4.05 30.55
N LYS A 46 -5.69 3.25 30.22
CA LYS A 46 -4.55 2.93 31.10
C LYS A 46 -3.27 2.99 30.29
N GLY A 47 -2.17 3.37 30.94
CA GLY A 47 -0.88 3.51 30.30
C GLY A 47 -0.66 4.89 29.68
N THR A 48 0.46 5.07 29.01
CA THR A 48 0.87 6.35 28.42
C THR A 48 1.53 6.12 27.06
N VAL A 49 1.25 7.01 26.11
CA VAL A 49 2.00 7.13 24.87
C VAL A 49 2.97 8.30 25.03
N GLN A 50 4.26 8.03 24.88
CA GLN A 50 5.31 9.03 25.00
C GLN A 50 5.89 9.33 23.63
N ILE A 51 5.75 10.58 23.19
CA ILE A 51 6.35 11.09 21.97
C ILE A 51 7.26 12.24 22.37
N PRO A 52 8.50 12.32 21.87
CA PRO A 52 9.39 13.43 22.20
C PRO A 52 8.76 14.77 21.83
N LYS A 53 8.96 15.77 22.69
CA LYS A 53 8.41 17.11 22.46
C LYS A 53 8.99 17.70 21.16
N GLY A 54 8.12 18.26 20.35
CA GLY A 54 8.50 18.90 19.09
C GLY A 54 8.52 17.96 17.86
N PHE A 55 8.27 16.66 18.04
CA PHE A 55 8.15 15.74 16.90
C PHE A 55 6.93 16.09 16.05
N LYS A 56 7.15 16.13 14.75
CA LYS A 56 6.14 16.41 13.74
C LYS A 56 5.53 15.10 13.26
N ILE A 57 4.22 14.99 13.36
CA ILE A 57 3.48 13.80 12.93
C ILE A 57 2.68 14.16 11.68
N ALA A 58 2.89 13.42 10.60
CA ALA A 58 2.02 13.43 9.43
C ALA A 58 1.13 12.19 9.42
N SER A 59 -0.10 12.33 8.96
CA SER A 59 -1.01 11.20 8.74
C SER A 59 -1.89 11.44 7.52
N VAL A 60 -2.26 10.38 6.83
CA VAL A 60 -3.25 10.45 5.74
C VAL A 60 -4.64 10.60 6.34
N ALA A 61 -5.38 11.61 5.88
CA ALA A 61 -6.76 11.79 6.28
C ALA A 61 -7.67 10.78 5.57
N GLN A 62 -8.58 10.14 6.32
CA GLN A 62 -9.52 9.16 5.75
C GLN A 62 -10.63 9.81 4.90
N GLN A 63 -10.95 11.06 5.17
CA GLN A 63 -11.95 11.82 4.41
C GLN A 63 -11.33 13.06 3.80
N THR A 64 -11.65 13.32 2.55
CA THR A 64 -11.26 14.54 1.87
C THR A 64 -12.49 15.42 1.70
N PRO A 65 -12.51 16.62 2.29
CA PRO A 65 -13.59 17.56 2.06
C PRO A 65 -13.62 17.98 0.59
N SER A 66 -14.83 18.27 0.09
CA SER A 66 -15.02 18.81 -1.24
C SER A 66 -14.62 20.28 -1.22
N LEU A 67 -13.39 20.60 -1.61
CA LEU A 67 -12.80 21.95 -1.55
C LEU A 67 -12.74 22.59 -2.94
N GLU A 68 -12.87 23.92 -2.96
CA GLU A 68 -12.76 24.76 -4.16
C GLU A 68 -11.33 25.33 -4.32
N ILE A 69 -10.32 24.49 -4.10
CA ILE A 69 -8.90 24.80 -4.30
C ILE A 69 -8.31 23.84 -5.32
N SER A 70 -7.22 24.26 -5.98
CA SER A 70 -6.54 23.40 -6.96
C SER A 70 -5.90 22.17 -6.27
N ALA A 71 -5.75 21.07 -7.02
CA ALA A 71 -5.06 19.88 -6.52
C ALA A 71 -3.63 20.19 -6.07
N LEU A 72 -2.92 21.04 -6.83
CA LEU A 72 -1.56 21.47 -6.51
C LEU A 72 -1.51 22.28 -5.20
N ASP A 73 -2.39 23.25 -5.02
CA ASP A 73 -2.41 24.06 -3.80
C ASP A 73 -2.86 23.24 -2.59
N TYR A 74 -3.80 22.32 -2.79
CA TYR A 74 -4.20 21.38 -1.74
C TYR A 74 -3.03 20.56 -1.19
N VAL A 75 -2.15 20.09 -2.08
CA VAL A 75 -0.95 19.34 -1.67
C VAL A 75 0.04 20.25 -0.96
N LYS A 76 0.29 21.47 -1.47
CA LYS A 76 1.20 22.43 -0.85
C LYS A 76 0.79 22.83 0.56
N GLU A 77 -0.52 22.91 0.83
CA GLU A 77 -1.04 23.14 2.20
C GLU A 77 -0.69 22.01 3.19
N GLY A 78 -0.21 20.88 2.71
CA GLY A 78 0.27 19.79 3.55
C GLY A 78 1.55 20.11 4.32
N ASP A 79 2.39 21.03 3.82
CA ASP A 79 3.60 21.46 4.52
C ASP A 79 3.22 22.50 5.61
N LEU A 80 2.85 21.98 6.78
CA LEU A 80 2.29 22.78 7.88
C LEU A 80 3.25 23.88 8.37
N ASP A 81 4.55 23.63 8.32
CA ASP A 81 5.56 24.61 8.74
C ASP A 81 5.58 25.81 7.78
N LEU A 82 5.56 25.52 6.48
CA LEU A 82 5.52 26.57 5.46
C LEU A 82 4.21 27.37 5.51
N VAL A 83 3.09 26.68 5.72
CA VAL A 83 1.77 27.35 5.88
C VAL A 83 1.78 28.29 7.09
N GLU A 84 2.34 27.86 8.21
CA GLU A 84 2.43 28.71 9.41
C GLU A 84 3.38 29.91 9.19
N LEU A 85 4.53 29.69 8.55
CA LEU A 85 5.45 30.77 8.19
C LEU A 85 4.81 31.80 7.25
N LEU A 86 4.03 31.33 6.26
CA LEU A 86 3.29 32.22 5.35
C LEU A 86 2.25 33.05 6.10
N LYS A 87 1.50 32.45 7.04
CA LYS A 87 0.57 33.20 7.90
C LYS A 87 1.28 34.23 8.78
N GLN A 88 2.44 33.88 9.31
CA GLN A 88 3.26 34.83 10.09
C GLN A 88 3.77 35.98 9.21
N LYS A 89 4.14 35.67 7.97
CA LYS A 89 4.56 36.70 6.98
C LYS A 89 3.43 37.68 6.68
N GLU A 90 2.21 37.19 6.45
CA GLU A 90 1.03 38.03 6.23
C GLU A 90 0.74 38.96 7.41
N ARG A 91 0.80 38.41 8.65
CA ARG A 91 0.66 39.25 9.86
C ARG A 91 1.75 40.30 9.98
N ALA A 92 3.01 39.94 9.69
CA ALA A 92 4.13 40.88 9.73
C ALA A 92 4.00 42.00 8.67
N TYR A 93 3.38 41.69 7.51
CA TYR A 93 3.02 42.71 6.52
C TYR A 93 1.93 43.66 7.03
N GLN A 94 0.89 43.13 7.70
CA GLN A 94 -0.17 43.96 8.31
C GLN A 94 0.39 44.86 9.43
N ASP A 95 1.38 44.38 10.19
CA ASP A 95 2.05 45.12 11.25
C ASP A 95 3.13 46.10 10.73
N ASN A 96 3.39 46.17 9.42
CA ASN A 96 4.46 46.93 8.76
C ASN A 96 5.85 46.73 9.40
N ASN A 97 6.16 45.52 9.87
CA ASN A 97 7.41 45.21 10.56
C ASN A 97 8.43 44.58 9.58
N GLY A 98 9.27 45.41 8.96
CA GLY A 98 10.26 44.99 7.97
C GLY A 98 11.30 43.97 8.50
N GLU A 99 11.75 44.11 9.75
CA GLU A 99 12.72 43.20 10.35
C GLU A 99 12.11 41.77 10.50
N LYS A 100 10.85 41.68 10.94
CA LYS A 100 10.16 40.39 11.03
C LYS A 100 9.94 39.78 9.66
N ILE A 101 9.62 40.57 8.65
CA ILE A 101 9.41 40.08 7.27
C ILE A 101 10.72 39.47 6.74
N ALA A 102 11.86 40.15 6.87
CA ALA A 102 13.15 39.63 6.43
C ALA A 102 13.52 38.32 7.13
N LEU A 103 13.32 38.24 8.46
CA LEU A 103 13.61 37.07 9.24
C LEU A 103 12.69 35.85 8.89
N ILE A 104 11.43 36.13 8.49
CA ILE A 104 10.52 35.08 8.04
C ILE A 104 10.89 34.64 6.61
N GLU A 105 11.33 35.52 5.74
CA GLU A 105 11.81 35.16 4.39
C GLU A 105 13.02 34.25 4.43
N ASP A 106 13.99 34.52 5.30
CA ASP A 106 15.13 33.62 5.52
C ASP A 106 14.65 32.22 6.00
N LYS A 107 13.71 32.20 6.95
CA LYS A 107 13.14 30.92 7.42
C LYS A 107 12.39 30.18 6.33
N LEU A 108 11.65 30.86 5.46
CA LEU A 108 10.96 30.28 4.31
C LEU A 108 11.96 29.69 3.30
N GLY A 109 13.08 30.38 3.05
CA GLY A 109 14.17 29.87 2.22
C GLY A 109 14.75 28.56 2.78
N ILE A 110 15.13 28.54 4.07
CA ILE A 110 15.67 27.36 4.77
C ILE A 110 14.64 26.21 4.76
N ALA A 111 13.35 26.50 4.97
CA ALA A 111 12.29 25.50 4.94
C ALA A 111 11.99 24.94 3.54
N GLY A 112 12.62 25.46 2.49
CA GLY A 112 12.49 24.98 1.11
C GLY A 112 11.21 25.45 0.40
N TYR A 113 10.74 26.65 0.71
CA TYR A 113 9.55 27.25 0.06
C TYR A 113 9.68 27.30 -1.47
N TRP A 114 10.86 27.67 -1.99
CA TRP A 114 11.11 27.78 -3.43
C TRP A 114 11.06 26.44 -4.18
N THR A 115 11.24 25.33 -3.48
CA THR A 115 11.16 23.98 -4.05
C THR A 115 9.81 23.30 -3.85
N LEU A 116 8.91 23.92 -3.07
CA LEU A 116 7.62 23.32 -2.69
C LEU A 116 6.75 22.96 -3.91
N ASP A 117 6.67 23.85 -4.88
CA ASP A 117 5.89 23.65 -6.11
C ASP A 117 6.42 22.45 -6.92
N SER A 118 7.74 22.35 -7.06
CA SER A 118 8.38 21.23 -7.75
C SER A 118 8.20 19.90 -7.00
N ARG A 119 8.33 19.93 -5.66
CA ARG A 119 8.08 18.75 -4.81
C ARG A 119 6.63 18.27 -4.92
N ALA A 120 5.67 19.21 -4.87
CA ALA A 120 4.25 18.88 -5.01
C ALA A 120 3.94 18.28 -6.39
N LYS A 121 4.51 18.85 -7.46
CA LYS A 121 4.36 18.30 -8.83
C LYS A 121 4.95 16.91 -8.97
N ILE A 122 6.13 16.65 -8.41
CA ILE A 122 6.75 15.31 -8.43
C ILE A 122 5.87 14.29 -7.71
N LEU A 123 5.32 14.64 -6.54
CA LEU A 123 4.41 13.77 -5.80
C LEU A 123 3.12 13.50 -6.58
N LEU A 124 2.50 14.55 -7.15
CA LEU A 124 1.29 14.40 -7.94
C LEU A 124 1.51 13.52 -9.17
N HIS A 125 2.60 13.74 -9.92
CA HIS A 125 2.96 12.88 -11.05
C HIS A 125 3.19 11.43 -10.63
N GLY A 126 3.93 11.23 -9.55
CA GLY A 126 4.17 9.89 -9.02
C GLY A 126 2.90 9.17 -8.58
N LEU A 127 1.89 9.91 -8.14
CA LEU A 127 0.57 9.40 -7.77
C LEU A 127 -0.42 9.35 -8.95
N GLY A 128 0.05 9.57 -10.18
CA GLY A 128 -0.69 9.35 -11.42
C GLY A 128 -1.45 10.55 -11.96
N PHE A 129 -1.31 11.76 -11.38
CA PHE A 129 -1.96 12.97 -11.89
C PHE A 129 -1.24 13.52 -13.12
N ALA A 130 -2.00 13.83 -14.15
CA ALA A 130 -1.47 14.54 -15.33
C ALA A 130 -1.27 16.03 -15.04
N ASP A 131 -0.36 16.69 -15.79
CA ASP A 131 -0.11 18.13 -15.67
C ASP A 131 -1.39 18.97 -15.81
N SER A 132 -2.30 18.57 -16.71
CA SER A 132 -3.60 19.24 -16.92
C SER A 132 -4.56 19.13 -15.74
N GLU A 133 -4.35 18.13 -14.86
CA GLU A 133 -5.21 17.87 -13.73
C GLU A 133 -4.77 18.57 -12.46
N MET A 134 -3.53 19.02 -12.39
CA MET A 134 -2.98 19.71 -11.21
C MET A 134 -3.72 21.00 -10.86
N ASN A 135 -4.29 21.65 -11.87
CA ASN A 135 -5.05 22.90 -11.69
C ASN A 135 -6.56 22.67 -11.52
N LYS A 136 -7.07 21.42 -11.66
CA LYS A 136 -8.47 21.09 -11.38
C LYS A 136 -8.76 21.26 -9.89
N MET A 137 -9.99 21.61 -9.57
CA MET A 137 -10.45 21.72 -8.18
C MET A 137 -10.59 20.35 -7.52
N VAL A 138 -10.27 20.25 -6.24
CA VAL A 138 -10.35 18.99 -5.47
C VAL A 138 -11.76 18.38 -5.55
N LYS A 139 -12.82 19.19 -5.58
CA LYS A 139 -14.22 18.74 -5.70
C LYS A 139 -14.52 18.00 -7.01
N GLU A 140 -13.76 18.25 -8.08
CA GLU A 140 -13.97 17.65 -9.40
C GLU A 140 -13.45 16.21 -9.50
N PHE A 141 -12.65 15.79 -8.52
CA PHE A 141 -12.06 14.47 -8.49
C PHE A 141 -12.98 13.44 -7.81
N SER A 142 -12.93 12.20 -8.30
CA SER A 142 -13.61 11.07 -7.65
C SER A 142 -13.00 10.76 -6.28
N GLY A 143 -13.69 9.95 -5.47
CA GLY A 143 -13.25 9.56 -4.12
C GLY A 143 -11.84 8.97 -4.10
N GLY A 144 -11.52 8.05 -5.01
CA GLY A 144 -10.19 7.44 -5.11
C GLY A 144 -9.09 8.45 -5.46
N TRP A 145 -9.35 9.36 -6.40
CA TRP A 145 -8.40 10.44 -6.72
C TRP A 145 -8.20 11.42 -5.56
N ARG A 146 -9.27 11.73 -4.82
CA ARG A 146 -9.16 12.55 -3.60
C ARG A 146 -8.32 11.87 -2.51
N MET A 147 -8.41 10.53 -2.38
CA MET A 147 -7.53 9.79 -1.45
C MET A 147 -6.06 9.88 -1.86
N ARG A 148 -5.75 9.84 -3.16
CA ARG A 148 -4.38 10.08 -3.67
C ARG A 148 -3.89 11.49 -3.36
N LEU A 149 -4.77 12.50 -3.43
CA LEU A 149 -4.44 13.88 -3.01
C LEU A 149 -4.15 13.96 -1.50
N ASN A 150 -4.91 13.25 -0.66
CA ASN A 150 -4.63 13.16 0.78
C ASN A 150 -3.27 12.53 1.06
N LEU A 151 -2.93 11.47 0.31
CA LEU A 151 -1.64 10.83 0.41
C LEU A 151 -0.51 11.82 0.00
N ALA A 152 -0.64 12.52 -1.13
CA ALA A 152 0.31 13.54 -1.56
C ALA A 152 0.49 14.63 -0.49
N LYS A 153 -0.63 15.09 0.10
CA LYS A 153 -0.64 16.11 1.17
C LYS A 153 0.07 15.64 2.44
N ALA A 154 -0.02 14.36 2.78
CA ALA A 154 0.71 13.80 3.91
C ALA A 154 2.21 13.63 3.61
N LEU A 155 2.56 13.24 2.37
CA LEU A 155 3.93 12.99 1.94
C LEU A 155 4.75 14.26 1.71
N ILE A 156 4.12 15.39 1.36
CA ILE A 156 4.83 16.67 1.14
C ILE A 156 5.46 17.19 2.43
N TYR A 157 4.88 16.88 3.57
CA TYR A 157 5.35 17.31 4.88
C TYR A 157 6.54 16.49 5.34
N LYS A 158 7.65 17.14 5.61
CA LYS A 158 8.83 16.49 6.22
C LYS A 158 8.57 16.25 7.69
N SER A 159 7.96 15.11 8.00
CA SER A 159 7.61 14.74 9.38
C SER A 159 8.61 13.78 9.99
N ASP A 160 8.77 13.85 11.33
CA ASP A 160 9.59 12.92 12.10
C ASP A 160 8.90 11.55 12.18
N VAL A 161 7.56 11.53 12.16
CA VAL A 161 6.73 10.33 12.16
C VAL A 161 5.65 10.43 11.09
N LEU A 162 5.63 9.48 10.18
CA LEU A 162 4.62 9.35 9.14
C LEU A 162 3.70 8.17 9.43
N LEU A 163 2.40 8.42 9.54
CA LEU A 163 1.38 7.41 9.80
C LEU A 163 0.58 7.15 8.53
N LEU A 164 0.65 5.93 8.01
CA LEU A 164 -0.04 5.49 6.80
C LEU A 164 -1.03 4.37 7.14
N ASP A 165 -2.32 4.62 6.93
CA ASP A 165 -3.38 3.63 7.13
C ASP A 165 -3.91 3.17 5.77
N GLU A 166 -3.57 1.95 5.36
CA GLU A 166 -3.90 1.31 4.08
C GLU A 166 -3.60 2.20 2.85
N PRO A 167 -2.33 2.68 2.69
CA PRO A 167 -2.00 3.64 1.64
C PRO A 167 -2.08 3.07 0.22
N THR A 168 -2.06 1.75 0.06
CA THR A 168 -2.12 1.05 -1.24
C THR A 168 -3.53 0.91 -1.79
N ASN A 169 -4.57 1.12 -0.95
CA ASN A 169 -5.96 1.03 -1.41
C ASN A 169 -6.25 2.05 -2.51
N HIS A 170 -6.90 1.60 -3.58
CA HIS A 170 -7.26 2.40 -4.77
C HIS A 170 -6.06 2.92 -5.59
N LEU A 171 -4.84 2.47 -5.33
CA LEU A 171 -3.67 2.76 -6.15
C LEU A 171 -3.51 1.68 -7.22
N ASP A 172 -3.07 2.09 -8.41
CA ASP A 172 -2.61 1.15 -9.44
C ASP A 172 -1.13 0.77 -9.20
N LEU A 173 -0.69 -0.25 -9.89
CA LEU A 173 0.63 -0.83 -9.69
C LEU A 173 1.76 0.21 -9.88
N ASP A 174 1.65 1.11 -10.87
CA ASP A 174 2.63 2.17 -11.11
C ASP A 174 2.76 3.11 -9.92
N THR A 175 1.62 3.48 -9.36
CA THR A 175 1.55 4.37 -8.18
C THR A 175 2.09 3.67 -6.92
N ILE A 176 1.83 2.37 -6.76
CA ILE A 176 2.39 1.57 -5.66
C ILE A 176 3.91 1.54 -5.75
N ILE A 177 4.49 1.26 -6.93
CA ILE A 177 5.94 1.26 -7.15
C ILE A 177 6.57 2.62 -6.83
N PHE A 178 5.92 3.70 -7.26
CA PHE A 178 6.38 5.05 -6.90
C PHE A 178 6.38 5.25 -5.38
N LEU A 179 5.29 4.87 -4.71
CA LEU A 179 5.16 5.01 -3.26
C LEU A 179 6.19 4.16 -2.51
N GLU A 180 6.43 2.92 -2.92
CA GLU A 180 7.48 2.04 -2.39
C GLU A 180 8.84 2.73 -2.42
N ASN A 181 9.23 3.25 -3.59
CA ASN A 181 10.51 3.94 -3.78
C ASN A 181 10.60 5.22 -2.93
N TYR A 182 9.51 5.96 -2.81
CA TYR A 182 9.45 7.16 -1.98
C TYR A 182 9.63 6.83 -0.50
N LEU A 183 8.89 5.81 0.02
CA LEU A 183 8.96 5.40 1.42
C LEU A 183 10.30 4.73 1.77
N LYS A 184 10.92 4.03 0.81
CA LYS A 184 12.25 3.45 0.98
C LYS A 184 13.31 4.52 1.28
N ASN A 185 13.17 5.70 0.65
CA ASN A 185 14.10 6.81 0.82
C ASN A 185 13.62 7.85 1.86
N TYR A 186 12.51 7.58 2.56
CA TYR A 186 12.00 8.50 3.57
C TYR A 186 12.88 8.48 4.83
N GLU A 187 13.35 9.64 5.28
CA GLU A 187 14.29 9.76 6.41
C GLU A 187 13.62 9.61 7.78
N GLY A 188 12.36 9.99 7.90
CA GLY A 188 11.60 9.90 9.17
C GLY A 188 11.19 8.46 9.52
N THR A 189 10.61 8.32 10.70
CA THR A 189 10.00 7.07 11.17
C THR A 189 8.69 6.84 10.44
N ILE A 190 8.46 5.64 9.93
CA ILE A 190 7.21 5.27 9.27
C ILE A 190 6.49 4.23 10.11
N LEU A 191 5.19 4.45 10.32
CA LEU A 191 4.26 3.47 10.84
C LEU A 191 3.21 3.23 9.75
N CYS A 192 3.22 2.06 9.16
CA CYS A 192 2.35 1.74 8.03
C CYS A 192 1.46 0.54 8.35
N VAL A 193 0.16 0.75 8.34
CA VAL A 193 -0.82 -0.33 8.31
C VAL A 193 -1.04 -0.69 6.85
N SER A 194 -0.79 -1.92 6.46
CA SER A 194 -1.13 -2.42 5.13
C SER A 194 -1.41 -3.93 5.17
N HIS A 195 -2.26 -4.36 4.26
CA HIS A 195 -2.53 -5.77 3.98
C HIS A 195 -1.82 -6.25 2.69
N ASP A 196 -0.96 -5.43 2.12
CA ASP A 196 -0.11 -5.77 0.97
C ASP A 196 1.26 -6.24 1.45
N ARG A 197 1.55 -7.53 1.24
CA ARG A 197 2.79 -8.20 1.69
C ARG A 197 4.02 -7.66 0.97
N ASP A 198 3.95 -7.58 -0.35
CA ASP A 198 5.07 -7.15 -1.20
C ASP A 198 5.41 -5.70 -0.93
N PHE A 199 4.39 -4.86 -0.75
CA PHE A 199 4.57 -3.47 -0.35
C PHE A 199 5.32 -3.34 0.98
N LEU A 200 4.89 -4.08 2.02
CA LEU A 200 5.57 -4.06 3.32
C LEU A 200 7.00 -4.62 3.25
N ASP A 201 7.21 -5.66 2.44
CA ASP A 201 8.52 -6.28 2.26
C ASP A 201 9.55 -5.32 1.65
N THR A 202 9.10 -4.40 0.80
CA THR A 202 9.98 -3.50 0.05
C THR A 202 10.69 -2.48 0.94
N PHE A 203 10.04 -1.96 1.99
CA PHE A 203 10.62 -0.85 2.77
C PHE A 203 10.62 -1.06 4.29
N CYS A 204 9.82 -1.97 4.85
CA CYS A 204 9.76 -2.16 6.29
C CYS A 204 11.03 -2.82 6.83
N SER A 205 11.51 -2.30 7.96
CA SER A 205 12.63 -2.86 8.73
C SER A 205 12.17 -3.60 9.98
N HIS A 206 10.93 -3.39 10.40
CA HIS A 206 10.31 -4.02 11.57
C HIS A 206 8.83 -4.27 11.30
N MET A 207 8.30 -5.33 11.91
CA MET A 207 6.88 -5.67 11.86
C MET A 207 6.28 -5.66 13.26
N LEU A 208 5.20 -4.92 13.47
CA LEU A 208 4.43 -4.86 14.71
C LEU A 208 3.12 -5.62 14.56
N HIS A 209 3.02 -6.77 15.21
CA HIS A 209 1.86 -7.65 15.11
C HIS A 209 0.94 -7.50 16.32
N PHE A 210 -0.36 -7.28 16.02
CA PHE A 210 -1.44 -7.33 17.02
C PHE A 210 -1.83 -8.79 17.27
N GLU A 211 -1.42 -9.33 18.38
CA GLU A 211 -1.62 -10.75 18.73
C GLU A 211 -2.15 -10.89 20.16
N SER A 212 -3.32 -11.53 20.32
CA SER A 212 -3.89 -11.81 21.66
C SER A 212 -3.94 -10.59 22.59
N LEU A 213 -4.44 -9.46 22.09
CA LEU A 213 -4.52 -8.17 22.80
C LEU A 213 -3.16 -7.53 23.15
N LYS A 214 -2.06 -8.06 22.62
CA LYS A 214 -0.70 -7.54 22.83
C LYS A 214 -0.08 -7.06 21.51
N LEU A 215 1.01 -6.31 21.65
CA LEU A 215 1.85 -5.86 20.55
C LEU A 215 3.15 -6.65 20.58
N VAL A 216 3.44 -7.35 19.49
CA VAL A 216 4.68 -8.12 19.33
C VAL A 216 5.49 -7.54 18.20
N MET A 217 6.70 -7.07 18.52
CA MET A 217 7.63 -6.53 17.54
C MET A 217 8.54 -7.63 16.99
N TYR A 218 8.66 -7.69 15.67
CA TYR A 218 9.60 -8.55 14.94
C TYR A 218 10.58 -7.68 14.19
N THR A 219 11.85 -8.06 14.17
CA THR A 219 12.88 -7.39 13.38
C THR A 219 12.95 -8.03 12.00
N GLY A 220 13.05 -7.23 10.96
CA GLY A 220 13.04 -7.65 9.58
C GLY A 220 11.78 -7.21 8.84
N ASN A 221 11.68 -7.58 7.57
CA ASN A 221 10.55 -7.29 6.70
C ASN A 221 9.38 -8.27 6.93
N TYR A 222 8.37 -8.25 6.06
CA TYR A 222 7.19 -9.12 6.20
C TYR A 222 7.56 -10.62 6.06
N SER A 223 8.41 -10.97 5.10
CA SER A 223 8.88 -12.35 4.90
C SER A 223 9.67 -12.88 6.11
N ASP A 224 10.51 -12.04 6.72
CA ASP A 224 11.20 -12.38 7.97
C ASP A 224 10.23 -12.59 9.13
N TYR A 225 9.20 -11.75 9.22
CA TYR A 225 8.13 -11.90 10.22
C TYR A 225 7.42 -13.26 10.07
N GLU A 226 6.99 -13.64 8.85
CA GLU A 226 6.33 -14.93 8.62
C GLU A 226 7.20 -16.10 9.07
N ARG A 227 8.49 -16.07 8.71
CA ARG A 227 9.46 -17.09 9.11
C ARG A 227 9.64 -17.16 10.63
N LEU A 228 9.86 -16.01 11.28
CA LEU A 228 10.05 -15.93 12.73
C LEU A 228 8.79 -16.35 13.50
N ARG A 229 7.61 -15.97 13.02
CA ARG A 229 6.33 -16.38 13.59
C ARG A 229 6.13 -17.89 13.47
N ALA A 230 6.36 -18.46 12.30
CA ALA A 230 6.26 -19.91 12.09
C ALA A 230 7.21 -20.69 13.01
N GLN A 231 8.47 -20.24 13.16
CA GLN A 231 9.43 -20.85 14.09
C GLN A 231 8.94 -20.76 15.55
N ARG A 232 8.42 -19.59 15.96
CA ARG A 232 7.88 -19.38 17.30
C ARG A 232 6.73 -20.35 17.59
N ILE A 233 5.75 -20.43 16.68
CA ILE A 233 4.59 -21.33 16.81
C ILE A 233 5.05 -22.81 16.88
N ALA A 234 6.00 -23.20 16.03
CA ALA A 234 6.56 -24.57 16.06
C ALA A 234 7.22 -24.88 17.41
N ASN A 235 7.99 -23.93 17.97
CA ASN A 235 8.63 -24.07 19.28
C ASN A 235 7.59 -24.14 20.41
N GLU A 236 6.56 -23.30 20.38
CA GLU A 236 5.46 -23.31 21.36
C GLU A 236 4.71 -24.67 21.33
N LYS A 237 4.37 -25.18 20.13
CA LYS A 237 3.75 -26.51 19.95
C LYS A 237 4.65 -27.64 20.49
N ALA A 238 5.95 -27.59 20.19
CA ALA A 238 6.90 -28.58 20.68
C ALA A 238 7.07 -28.54 22.21
N SER A 239 7.12 -27.33 22.79
CA SER A 239 7.18 -27.16 24.25
C SER A 239 5.92 -27.69 24.92
N ARG A 240 4.74 -27.32 24.41
CA ARG A 240 3.46 -27.79 24.94
C ARG A 240 3.32 -29.32 24.86
N LYS A 241 3.73 -29.93 23.75
CA LYS A 241 3.73 -31.38 23.62
C LYS A 241 4.61 -32.08 24.68
N LYS A 242 5.77 -31.49 25.01
CA LYS A 242 6.65 -31.94 26.08
C LYS A 242 6.00 -31.77 27.46
N GLU A 243 5.35 -30.65 27.71
CA GLU A 243 4.64 -30.35 28.96
C GLU A 243 3.46 -31.30 29.15
N GLU A 244 2.65 -31.54 28.10
CA GLU A 244 1.54 -32.51 28.12
C GLU A 244 2.02 -33.92 28.37
N ALA A 245 3.11 -34.34 27.73
CA ALA A 245 3.71 -35.66 27.97
C ALA A 245 4.23 -35.79 29.41
N ALA A 246 4.87 -34.74 29.95
CA ALA A 246 5.32 -34.74 31.34
C ALA A 246 4.13 -34.80 32.33
N LEU A 247 3.06 -34.02 32.07
CA LEU A 247 1.82 -34.10 32.86
C LEU A 247 1.18 -35.49 32.80
N ALA A 248 1.07 -36.08 31.62
CA ALA A 248 0.53 -37.42 31.45
C ALA A 248 1.36 -38.46 32.23
N HIS A 249 2.69 -38.35 32.22
CA HIS A 249 3.58 -39.22 32.98
C HIS A 249 3.38 -39.03 34.50
N MET A 250 3.29 -37.75 34.99
CA MET A 250 3.01 -37.47 36.40
C MET A 250 1.64 -38.00 36.82
N GLN A 251 0.61 -37.85 35.99
CA GLN A 251 -0.74 -38.36 36.24
C GLN A 251 -0.75 -39.88 36.32
N ALA A 252 -0.11 -40.56 35.35
CA ALA A 252 0.01 -42.03 35.37
C ALA A 252 0.74 -42.55 36.61
N PHE A 253 1.76 -41.83 37.09
CA PHE A 253 2.42 -42.17 38.34
C PHE A 253 1.49 -42.02 39.54
N VAL A 254 0.74 -40.90 39.63
CA VAL A 254 -0.25 -40.67 40.68
C VAL A 254 -1.30 -41.78 40.67
N ASP A 255 -1.89 -42.10 39.54
CA ASP A 255 -2.93 -43.14 39.40
C ASP A 255 -2.43 -44.52 39.82
N LYS A 256 -1.17 -44.87 39.45
CA LYS A 256 -0.55 -46.18 39.80
C LYS A 256 -0.19 -46.30 41.27
N PHE A 257 0.20 -45.20 41.94
CA PHE A 257 0.80 -45.24 43.28
C PHE A 257 -0.03 -44.56 44.35
N ARG A 258 -1.19 -43.96 44.08
CA ARG A 258 -2.06 -43.22 44.98
C ARG A 258 -2.45 -44.06 46.23
N TYR A 259 -2.65 -45.34 46.08
CA TYR A 259 -3.09 -46.24 47.15
C TYR A 259 -1.96 -47.04 47.81
N LYS A 260 -0.68 -46.87 47.41
CA LYS A 260 0.44 -47.56 48.05
C LYS A 260 1.06 -46.71 49.15
N ALA A 261 0.98 -47.15 50.37
CA ALA A 261 1.44 -46.41 51.58
C ALA A 261 2.91 -45.94 51.45
N SER A 262 3.80 -46.76 50.85
CA SER A 262 5.23 -46.42 50.71
C SER A 262 5.53 -45.26 49.71
N LYS A 263 4.58 -44.96 48.81
CA LYS A 263 4.74 -43.90 47.79
C LYS A 263 3.67 -42.81 47.83
N ALA A 264 2.77 -42.87 48.82
CA ALA A 264 1.67 -41.92 49.00
C ALA A 264 2.18 -40.46 49.10
N LYS A 265 3.29 -40.21 49.82
CA LYS A 265 3.87 -38.90 49.96
C LYS A 265 4.42 -38.35 48.65
N GLN A 266 5.01 -39.20 47.78
CA GLN A 266 5.47 -38.83 46.47
C GLN A 266 4.30 -38.54 45.52
N ALA A 267 3.24 -39.35 45.53
CA ALA A 267 2.04 -39.13 44.74
C ALA A 267 1.34 -37.81 45.13
N GLN A 268 1.26 -37.49 46.43
CA GLN A 268 0.73 -36.20 46.90
C GLN A 268 1.58 -34.99 46.45
N SER A 269 2.91 -35.13 46.46
CA SER A 269 3.82 -34.10 45.95
C SER A 269 3.63 -33.86 44.44
N MET A 270 3.47 -34.94 43.66
CA MET A 270 3.17 -34.86 42.21
C MET A 270 1.81 -34.24 41.91
N LEU A 271 0.77 -34.56 42.69
CA LEU A 271 -0.53 -33.90 42.57
C LEU A 271 -0.43 -32.40 42.74
N LYS A 272 0.28 -31.93 43.76
CA LYS A 272 0.53 -30.53 43.98
C LYS A 272 1.37 -29.88 42.88
N ALA A 273 2.25 -30.63 42.24
CA ALA A 273 3.02 -30.18 41.09
C ALA A 273 2.12 -30.05 39.84
N ILE A 274 1.25 -31.02 39.57
CA ILE A 274 0.26 -30.99 38.48
C ILE A 274 -0.65 -29.76 38.60
N GLU A 275 -1.16 -29.47 39.80
CA GLU A 275 -2.00 -28.29 40.09
C GLU A 275 -1.31 -26.97 39.81
N LYS A 276 0.01 -26.93 39.89
CA LYS A 276 0.82 -25.70 39.65
C LYS A 276 1.29 -25.54 38.19
N VAL A 277 1.22 -26.60 37.38
CA VAL A 277 1.67 -26.52 36.00
C VAL A 277 0.69 -25.69 35.18
N LYS A 278 1.17 -24.57 34.65
CA LYS A 278 0.48 -23.79 33.62
C LYS A 278 1.02 -24.25 32.28
N LEU A 279 0.16 -24.83 31.44
CA LEU A 279 0.53 -25.21 30.07
C LEU A 279 0.87 -23.93 29.28
N THR A 280 1.90 -24.03 28.43
CA THR A 280 2.23 -22.98 27.48
C THR A 280 1.04 -22.70 26.57
N ALA A 281 0.59 -21.46 26.51
CA ALA A 281 -0.45 -21.06 25.57
C ALA A 281 0.08 -21.24 24.15
N ILE A 282 -0.69 -21.92 23.29
CA ILE A 282 -0.37 -21.99 21.86
C ILE A 282 -0.98 -20.78 21.19
N THR A 283 -0.17 -20.07 20.44
CA THR A 283 -0.66 -19.04 19.52
C THR A 283 -1.54 -19.73 18.47
N ALA A 284 -2.78 -19.30 18.35
CA ALA A 284 -3.71 -19.88 17.39
C ALA A 284 -3.18 -19.70 15.96
N GLU A 285 -2.96 -20.81 15.28
CA GLU A 285 -2.45 -20.86 13.91
C GLU A 285 -3.59 -20.95 12.88
N GLU A 286 -4.79 -21.25 13.36
CA GLU A 286 -5.93 -21.49 12.48
C GLU A 286 -6.43 -20.16 11.92
N SER A 287 -6.41 -20.02 10.59
CA SER A 287 -7.21 -19.01 9.91
C SER A 287 -8.67 -19.22 10.32
N PRO A 288 -9.36 -18.18 10.80
CA PRO A 288 -10.78 -18.29 11.14
C PRO A 288 -11.65 -18.49 9.89
N TYR A 289 -11.03 -18.47 8.71
CA TYR A 289 -11.67 -18.49 7.43
C TYR A 289 -11.46 -19.82 6.72
N HIS A 290 -12.57 -20.45 6.32
CA HIS A 290 -12.59 -21.67 5.49
C HIS A 290 -13.45 -21.39 4.26
N ILE A 291 -12.97 -20.51 3.40
CA ILE A 291 -13.67 -20.10 2.18
C ILE A 291 -13.77 -21.31 1.25
N ARG A 292 -14.96 -21.53 0.74
CA ARG A 292 -15.22 -22.57 -0.24
C ARG A 292 -16.15 -22.06 -1.33
N PHE A 293 -15.72 -22.24 -2.57
CA PHE A 293 -16.57 -22.12 -3.74
C PHE A 293 -17.15 -23.49 -4.06
N TYR A 294 -18.45 -23.57 -4.26
CA TYR A 294 -19.08 -24.80 -4.68
C TYR A 294 -18.84 -25.08 -6.16
N ASP A 295 -18.75 -26.36 -6.52
CA ASP A 295 -18.61 -26.78 -7.91
C ASP A 295 -19.82 -26.33 -8.73
N PRO A 296 -19.61 -25.85 -9.98
CA PRO A 296 -20.70 -25.53 -10.89
C PRO A 296 -21.59 -26.74 -11.15
N ASN A 297 -22.90 -26.53 -11.24
CA ASN A 297 -23.85 -27.63 -11.44
C ASN A 297 -23.71 -28.30 -12.82
N ARG A 298 -23.23 -27.56 -13.80
CA ARG A 298 -22.97 -28.05 -15.18
C ARG A 298 -21.64 -27.48 -15.66
N THR A 299 -20.97 -28.21 -16.53
CA THR A 299 -19.71 -27.78 -17.15
C THR A 299 -19.88 -27.76 -18.65
N VAL A 300 -19.50 -26.64 -19.27
CA VAL A 300 -19.47 -26.43 -20.72
C VAL A 300 -18.04 -26.00 -21.06
N ASP A 301 -17.51 -26.42 -22.20
CA ASP A 301 -16.12 -26.13 -22.55
C ASP A 301 -15.88 -24.66 -22.89
N ILE A 302 -16.79 -24.05 -23.67
CA ILE A 302 -16.76 -22.61 -24.00
C ILE A 302 -17.77 -21.90 -23.12
N LEU A 303 -17.28 -21.01 -22.26
CA LEU A 303 -18.11 -20.26 -21.35
C LEU A 303 -18.58 -18.94 -21.97
N ALA A 304 -17.71 -18.23 -22.64
CA ALA A 304 -18.04 -17.00 -23.35
C ALA A 304 -17.19 -16.86 -24.62
N ASP A 305 -17.81 -16.36 -25.68
CA ASP A 305 -17.16 -16.04 -26.95
C ASP A 305 -17.50 -14.59 -27.33
N LEU A 306 -16.47 -13.75 -27.34
CA LEU A 306 -16.54 -12.31 -27.59
C LEU A 306 -16.19 -12.06 -29.05
N LYS A 307 -17.11 -11.50 -29.83
CA LYS A 307 -16.93 -11.23 -31.26
C LYS A 307 -17.14 -9.77 -31.57
N ASP A 308 -16.09 -9.15 -32.12
CA ASP A 308 -16.06 -7.75 -32.53
C ASP A 308 -16.68 -6.82 -31.48
N LEU A 309 -16.41 -7.13 -30.20
CA LEU A 309 -17.06 -6.52 -29.07
C LEU A 309 -16.46 -5.14 -28.77
N ASP A 310 -17.33 -4.13 -28.77
CA ASP A 310 -17.01 -2.80 -28.25
C ASP A 310 -17.76 -2.58 -26.92
N CYS A 311 -17.00 -2.20 -25.88
CA CYS A 311 -17.54 -1.91 -24.56
C CYS A 311 -17.46 -0.40 -24.26
N GLY A 312 -18.51 0.16 -23.65
CA GLY A 312 -18.55 1.60 -23.34
C GLY A 312 -19.85 2.06 -22.71
N TYR A 313 -20.05 3.37 -22.68
CA TYR A 313 -21.24 4.04 -22.11
C TYR A 313 -21.84 5.00 -23.13
N GLU A 314 -23.16 5.12 -23.17
CA GLU A 314 -23.88 6.14 -23.96
C GLU A 314 -23.41 6.28 -25.41
N ASN A 315 -23.11 5.16 -26.09
CA ASN A 315 -22.55 5.08 -27.45
C ASN A 315 -21.07 5.50 -27.62
N GLU A 316 -20.36 5.80 -26.53
CA GLU A 316 -18.90 5.99 -26.59
C GLU A 316 -18.17 4.69 -26.25
N SER A 317 -17.41 4.17 -27.20
CA SER A 317 -16.61 2.95 -27.00
C SER A 317 -15.34 3.26 -26.25
N VAL A 318 -15.20 2.74 -25.03
CA VAL A 318 -13.97 2.76 -24.22
C VAL A 318 -13.00 1.68 -24.69
N LEU A 319 -13.52 0.50 -24.98
CA LEU A 319 -12.76 -0.63 -25.51
C LEU A 319 -13.34 -1.04 -26.87
N LYS A 320 -12.47 -1.38 -27.82
CA LYS A 320 -12.87 -1.64 -29.20
C LYS A 320 -12.31 -2.95 -29.73
N ASN A 321 -13.13 -3.61 -30.58
CA ASN A 321 -12.74 -4.77 -31.38
C ASN A 321 -12.15 -5.92 -30.55
N ILE A 322 -12.83 -6.31 -29.48
CA ILE A 322 -12.41 -7.40 -28.61
C ILE A 322 -12.87 -8.72 -29.24
N ASN A 323 -11.89 -9.60 -29.52
CA ASN A 323 -12.12 -10.93 -30.02
C ASN A 323 -11.37 -11.93 -29.13
N LEU A 324 -12.04 -12.43 -28.10
CA LEU A 324 -11.48 -13.31 -27.08
C LEU A 324 -12.48 -14.40 -26.70
N MET A 325 -11.96 -15.54 -26.30
CA MET A 325 -12.76 -16.69 -25.87
C MET A 325 -12.36 -17.10 -24.45
N ILE A 326 -13.36 -17.40 -23.64
CA ILE A 326 -13.19 -17.89 -22.27
C ILE A 326 -13.64 -19.34 -22.25
N THR A 327 -12.72 -20.21 -21.83
CA THR A 327 -12.96 -21.66 -21.72
C THR A 327 -13.00 -22.10 -20.26
N LYS A 328 -13.54 -23.29 -20.04
CA LYS A 328 -13.59 -23.89 -18.71
C LYS A 328 -12.18 -24.01 -18.11
N GLY A 329 -12.04 -23.57 -16.86
CA GLY A 329 -10.79 -23.64 -16.12
C GLY A 329 -9.80 -22.54 -16.48
N ASP A 330 -10.14 -21.61 -17.39
CA ASP A 330 -9.29 -20.43 -17.65
C ASP A 330 -9.14 -19.58 -16.38
N ARG A 331 -7.91 -19.15 -16.13
CA ARG A 331 -7.55 -18.29 -15.02
C ARG A 331 -6.87 -17.05 -15.57
N ILE A 332 -7.64 -15.99 -15.70
CA ILE A 332 -7.26 -14.79 -16.44
C ILE A 332 -7.03 -13.64 -15.46
N GLY A 333 -5.81 -13.12 -15.44
CA GLY A 333 -5.49 -11.84 -14.76
C GLY A 333 -5.68 -10.69 -15.74
N LEU A 334 -6.52 -9.71 -15.39
CA LEU A 334 -6.78 -8.54 -16.24
C LEU A 334 -5.92 -7.36 -15.80
N LEU A 335 -4.94 -7.01 -16.62
CA LEU A 335 -3.96 -5.95 -16.38
C LEU A 335 -4.34 -4.66 -17.09
N GLY A 336 -3.85 -3.52 -16.61
CA GLY A 336 -4.03 -2.20 -17.20
C GLY A 336 -4.15 -1.10 -16.16
N LYS A 337 -3.87 0.15 -16.56
CA LYS A 337 -3.97 1.32 -15.67
C LYS A 337 -5.41 1.58 -15.23
N ASN A 338 -5.58 2.29 -14.14
CA ASN A 338 -6.91 2.70 -13.69
C ASN A 338 -7.56 3.64 -14.72
N GLY A 339 -8.86 3.46 -14.96
CA GLY A 339 -9.61 4.23 -15.95
C GLY A 339 -9.53 3.71 -17.40
N GLN A 340 -8.75 2.66 -17.68
CA GLN A 340 -8.63 2.10 -19.04
C GLN A 340 -9.78 1.17 -19.47
N GLY A 341 -10.78 0.94 -18.60
CA GLY A 341 -11.97 0.17 -18.95
C GLY A 341 -12.00 -1.26 -18.44
N LYS A 342 -11.17 -1.64 -17.44
CA LYS A 342 -11.22 -2.97 -16.79
C LYS A 342 -12.62 -3.32 -16.30
N SER A 343 -13.18 -2.48 -15.44
CA SER A 343 -14.53 -2.68 -14.90
C SER A 343 -15.62 -2.57 -15.97
N THR A 344 -15.39 -1.79 -17.04
CA THR A 344 -16.32 -1.69 -18.17
C THR A 344 -16.41 -3.03 -18.91
N LEU A 345 -15.27 -3.70 -19.17
CA LEU A 345 -15.24 -5.03 -19.76
C LEU A 345 -16.00 -6.04 -18.91
N ILE A 346 -15.72 -6.07 -17.60
CA ILE A 346 -16.38 -6.98 -16.66
C ILE A 346 -17.88 -6.74 -16.63
N LYS A 347 -18.33 -5.50 -16.49
CA LYS A 347 -19.77 -5.13 -16.49
C LYS A 347 -20.46 -5.52 -17.79
N THR A 348 -19.78 -5.41 -18.93
CA THR A 348 -20.32 -5.84 -20.22
C THR A 348 -20.43 -7.37 -20.27
N LEU A 349 -19.46 -8.11 -19.76
CA LEU A 349 -19.52 -9.58 -19.65
C LEU A 349 -20.66 -10.05 -18.75
N CYS A 350 -20.92 -9.34 -17.66
CA CYS A 350 -22.04 -9.61 -16.75
C CYS A 350 -23.40 -9.18 -17.31
N SER A 351 -23.45 -8.55 -18.49
CA SER A 351 -24.66 -7.94 -19.04
C SER A 351 -25.25 -6.82 -18.19
N VAL A 352 -24.48 -6.24 -17.28
CA VAL A 352 -24.87 -5.03 -16.51
C VAL A 352 -24.90 -3.81 -17.42
N ILE A 353 -23.98 -3.74 -18.38
CA ILE A 353 -23.90 -2.72 -19.41
C ILE A 353 -24.04 -3.41 -20.77
N PRO A 354 -24.94 -2.96 -21.64
CA PRO A 354 -25.04 -3.51 -22.99
C PRO A 354 -23.78 -3.19 -23.80
N PRO A 355 -23.35 -4.09 -24.70
CA PRO A 355 -22.27 -3.80 -25.63
C PRO A 355 -22.65 -2.65 -26.57
N VAL A 356 -21.70 -1.76 -26.89
CA VAL A 356 -21.89 -0.69 -27.89
C VAL A 356 -21.95 -1.29 -29.31
N LYS A 357 -21.12 -2.31 -29.56
CA LYS A 357 -21.07 -3.05 -30.82
C LYS A 357 -20.65 -4.49 -30.57
N GLY A 358 -20.98 -5.40 -31.50
CA GLY A 358 -20.64 -6.82 -31.38
C GLY A 358 -21.55 -7.57 -30.43
N CYS A 359 -21.11 -8.72 -29.95
CA CYS A 359 -21.90 -9.55 -29.05
C CYS A 359 -21.03 -10.37 -28.08
N VAL A 360 -21.62 -10.64 -26.92
CA VAL A 360 -21.11 -11.60 -25.94
C VAL A 360 -21.98 -12.86 -26.05
N ASN A 361 -21.41 -13.94 -26.58
CA ASN A 361 -22.11 -15.22 -26.71
C ASN A 361 -21.77 -16.07 -25.47
N LEU A 362 -22.69 -16.13 -24.51
CA LEU A 362 -22.55 -17.01 -23.36
C LEU A 362 -22.99 -18.44 -23.71
N GLY A 363 -22.26 -19.42 -23.20
CA GLY A 363 -22.66 -20.81 -23.30
C GLY A 363 -23.99 -21.08 -22.62
N LYS A 364 -24.65 -22.17 -22.98
CA LYS A 364 -26.00 -22.50 -22.48
C LYS A 364 -25.98 -22.77 -20.96
N ASP A 365 -26.91 -22.17 -20.23
CA ASP A 365 -27.10 -22.34 -18.78
C ASP A 365 -25.87 -21.94 -17.92
N ILE A 366 -25.02 -21.02 -18.40
CA ILE A 366 -23.89 -20.51 -17.64
C ILE A 366 -24.36 -19.51 -16.60
N LYS A 367 -23.87 -19.70 -15.39
CA LYS A 367 -23.99 -18.73 -14.29
C LYS A 367 -22.71 -17.94 -14.15
N ILE A 368 -22.82 -16.63 -14.19
CA ILE A 368 -21.72 -15.71 -13.91
C ILE A 368 -21.86 -15.27 -12.46
N GLY A 369 -20.79 -15.40 -11.69
CA GLY A 369 -20.68 -14.79 -10.37
C GLY A 369 -19.83 -13.54 -10.51
N TYR A 370 -20.37 -12.40 -10.17
CA TYR A 370 -19.66 -11.14 -10.22
C TYR A 370 -19.44 -10.62 -8.81
N PHE A 371 -18.26 -10.16 -8.53
CA PHE A 371 -17.93 -9.46 -7.29
C PHE A 371 -17.20 -8.16 -7.61
N ALA A 372 -17.79 -7.05 -7.22
CA ALA A 372 -17.20 -5.73 -7.31
C ALA A 372 -17.51 -4.90 -6.07
N GLN A 373 -16.76 -3.83 -5.88
CA GLN A 373 -16.93 -2.94 -4.74
C GLN A 373 -18.35 -2.32 -4.67
N HIS A 374 -19.02 -2.15 -5.81
CA HIS A 374 -20.39 -1.62 -5.87
C HIS A 374 -21.49 -2.65 -5.57
N GLU A 375 -21.18 -3.94 -5.52
CA GLU A 375 -22.15 -4.98 -5.16
C GLU A 375 -22.45 -5.03 -3.65
N LEU A 376 -21.73 -4.26 -2.85
CA LEU A 376 -22.11 -4.01 -1.47
C LEU A 376 -23.50 -3.32 -1.39
N ASP A 377 -23.88 -2.59 -2.44
CA ASP A 377 -25.20 -1.92 -2.55
C ASP A 377 -26.35 -2.93 -2.81
N GLU A 378 -26.05 -4.17 -3.26
CA GLU A 378 -27.05 -5.24 -3.43
C GLU A 378 -27.39 -5.95 -2.11
N LEU A 379 -26.58 -5.77 -1.08
CA LEU A 379 -26.88 -6.29 0.25
C LEU A 379 -28.06 -5.52 0.85
N ASP A 380 -29.08 -6.24 1.28
CA ASP A 380 -30.19 -5.63 2.02
C ASP A 380 -29.72 -5.32 3.45
N GLU A 381 -29.46 -4.04 3.70
CA GLU A 381 -28.95 -3.57 4.99
C GLU A 381 -29.88 -3.84 6.16
N ASN A 382 -31.18 -4.02 5.89
CA ASN A 382 -32.21 -4.29 6.90
C ASN A 382 -32.34 -5.77 7.25
N LEU A 383 -31.60 -6.63 6.56
CA LEU A 383 -31.58 -8.07 6.79
C LEU A 383 -30.29 -8.53 7.47
N SER A 384 -30.36 -9.72 8.06
CA SER A 384 -29.17 -10.38 8.59
C SER A 384 -28.35 -11.05 7.46
N ALA A 385 -27.09 -11.43 7.76
CA ALA A 385 -26.29 -12.23 6.83
C ALA A 385 -27.00 -13.53 6.44
N LEU A 386 -27.64 -14.18 7.39
CA LEU A 386 -28.38 -15.41 7.17
C LEU A 386 -29.60 -15.21 6.26
N ASP A 387 -30.34 -14.10 6.45
CA ASP A 387 -31.53 -13.83 5.66
C ASP A 387 -31.20 -13.37 4.24
N ASN A 388 -30.12 -12.63 4.04
CA ASN A 388 -29.61 -12.31 2.71
C ASN A 388 -29.25 -13.59 1.94
N LEU A 389 -28.55 -14.55 2.58
CA LEU A 389 -28.22 -15.82 1.94
C LEU A 389 -29.48 -16.68 1.69
N ARG A 390 -30.46 -16.66 2.59
CA ARG A 390 -31.75 -17.36 2.43
C ARG A 390 -32.57 -16.84 1.24
N LYS A 391 -32.43 -15.55 0.85
CA LYS A 391 -33.05 -15.03 -0.37
C LYS A 391 -32.58 -15.76 -1.63
N LEU A 392 -31.31 -16.20 -1.68
CA LEU A 392 -30.74 -16.93 -2.81
C LEU A 392 -31.25 -18.37 -2.87
N ASP A 393 -31.48 -19.00 -1.73
CA ASP A 393 -32.00 -20.36 -1.65
C ASP A 393 -33.03 -20.49 -0.51
N PRO A 394 -34.31 -20.19 -0.80
CA PRO A 394 -35.39 -20.27 0.20
C PRO A 394 -35.66 -21.68 0.71
N LYS A 395 -35.18 -22.71 -0.01
CA LYS A 395 -35.40 -24.13 0.35
C LYS A 395 -34.27 -24.73 1.19
N ALA A 396 -33.14 -24.04 1.30
CA ALA A 396 -32.00 -24.52 2.07
C ALA A 396 -32.32 -24.59 3.57
N LEU A 397 -31.77 -25.60 4.22
CA LEU A 397 -31.90 -25.74 5.67
C LEU A 397 -31.04 -24.68 6.36
N GLU A 398 -31.57 -24.07 7.40
CA GLU A 398 -30.85 -23.03 8.17
C GLU A 398 -29.48 -23.51 8.67
N LYS A 399 -29.36 -24.80 9.04
CA LYS A 399 -28.09 -25.40 9.46
C LYS A 399 -27.04 -25.32 8.37
N ASP A 400 -27.40 -25.57 7.11
CA ASP A 400 -26.46 -25.59 6.00
C ASP A 400 -26.03 -24.16 5.65
N LEU A 401 -26.96 -23.21 5.66
CA LEU A 401 -26.66 -21.78 5.48
C LEU A 401 -25.72 -21.26 6.57
N ARG A 402 -25.96 -21.62 7.84
CA ARG A 402 -25.07 -21.24 8.95
C ARG A 402 -23.69 -21.89 8.87
N SER A 403 -23.64 -23.17 8.47
CA SER A 403 -22.38 -23.88 8.26
C SER A 403 -21.54 -23.22 7.17
N PHE A 404 -22.19 -22.84 6.06
CA PHE A 404 -21.53 -22.12 4.97
C PHE A 404 -21.03 -20.73 5.40
N LEU A 405 -21.89 -19.93 6.04
CA LEU A 405 -21.53 -18.62 6.57
C LEU A 405 -20.42 -18.68 7.62
N GLY A 406 -20.34 -19.78 8.37
CA GLY A 406 -19.27 -20.03 9.34
C GLY A 406 -17.88 -20.02 8.70
N GLY A 407 -17.76 -20.51 7.46
CA GLY A 407 -16.51 -20.47 6.69
C GLY A 407 -16.04 -19.04 6.35
N TYR A 408 -16.96 -18.11 6.31
CA TYR A 408 -16.71 -16.67 6.10
C TYR A 408 -16.68 -15.87 7.42
N SER A 409 -16.54 -16.57 8.57
CA SER A 409 -16.51 -16.00 9.93
C SER A 409 -17.82 -15.32 10.39
N PHE A 410 -18.97 -15.73 9.82
CA PHE A 410 -20.31 -15.38 10.32
C PHE A 410 -20.87 -16.52 11.16
N SER A 411 -20.37 -16.70 12.38
CA SER A 411 -20.82 -17.73 13.31
C SER A 411 -21.63 -17.13 14.47
N GLY A 412 -22.50 -17.93 15.08
CA GLY A 412 -23.30 -17.55 16.25
C GLY A 412 -24.19 -16.33 15.99
N ASP A 413 -24.07 -15.31 16.84
CA ASP A 413 -24.84 -14.07 16.76
C ASP A 413 -24.47 -13.18 15.57
N LYS A 414 -23.24 -13.28 15.06
CA LYS A 414 -22.83 -12.55 13.87
C LYS A 414 -23.62 -12.91 12.62
N ALA A 415 -24.06 -14.17 12.49
CA ALA A 415 -24.91 -14.58 11.37
C ALA A 415 -26.29 -13.93 11.39
N LYS A 416 -26.74 -13.47 12.56
CA LYS A 416 -28.04 -12.80 12.77
C LYS A 416 -27.93 -11.28 12.86
N ALA A 417 -26.72 -10.73 12.91
CA ALA A 417 -26.49 -9.30 12.94
C ALA A 417 -26.99 -8.65 11.63
N LEU A 418 -27.59 -7.49 11.73
CA LEU A 418 -28.05 -6.73 10.56
C LEU A 418 -26.83 -6.24 9.76
N VAL A 419 -26.95 -6.26 8.43
CA VAL A 419 -25.88 -5.80 7.53
C VAL A 419 -25.54 -4.34 7.78
N SER A 420 -26.50 -3.48 8.12
CA SER A 420 -26.28 -2.08 8.50
C SER A 420 -25.34 -1.88 9.70
N THR A 421 -25.17 -2.90 10.56
CA THR A 421 -24.27 -2.84 11.73
C THR A 421 -22.87 -3.39 11.44
N MET A 422 -22.66 -3.94 10.25
CA MET A 422 -21.41 -4.55 9.85
C MET A 422 -20.39 -3.52 9.37
N SER A 423 -19.11 -3.80 9.60
CA SER A 423 -18.02 -3.05 8.98
C SER A 423 -17.98 -3.31 7.47
N GLY A 424 -17.41 -2.38 6.67
CA GLY A 424 -17.25 -2.57 5.23
C GLY A 424 -16.53 -3.88 4.85
N GLY A 425 -15.53 -4.31 5.63
CA GLY A 425 -14.87 -5.60 5.45
C GLY A 425 -15.77 -6.81 5.75
N GLU A 426 -16.73 -6.69 6.69
CA GLU A 426 -17.73 -7.73 6.95
C GLU A 426 -18.77 -7.78 5.83
N GLN A 427 -19.19 -6.64 5.32
CA GLN A 427 -20.09 -6.56 4.16
C GLN A 427 -19.44 -7.18 2.91
N ALA A 428 -18.17 -6.85 2.62
CA ALA A 428 -17.42 -7.45 1.51
C ALA A 428 -17.32 -8.98 1.62
N ARG A 429 -17.08 -9.51 2.83
CA ARG A 429 -17.07 -10.95 3.07
C ARG A 429 -18.44 -11.60 2.82
N LEU A 430 -19.51 -10.93 3.22
CA LEU A 430 -20.86 -11.41 2.98
C LEU A 430 -21.19 -11.44 1.49
N ALA A 431 -20.88 -10.37 0.75
CA ALA A 431 -21.06 -10.32 -0.69
C ALA A 431 -20.28 -11.44 -1.40
N LEU A 432 -19.02 -11.65 -1.02
CA LEU A 432 -18.22 -12.76 -1.53
C LEU A 432 -18.84 -14.14 -1.22
N ALA A 433 -19.37 -14.32 -0.02
CA ALA A 433 -20.08 -15.54 0.37
C ALA A 433 -21.32 -15.76 -0.50
N MET A 434 -22.10 -14.71 -0.79
CA MET A 434 -23.28 -14.80 -1.64
C MET A 434 -22.93 -15.19 -3.07
N VAL A 435 -21.88 -14.60 -3.64
CA VAL A 435 -21.37 -14.98 -4.98
C VAL A 435 -20.91 -16.45 -4.99
N ALA A 436 -20.14 -16.89 -3.99
CA ALA A 436 -19.65 -18.26 -3.90
C ALA A 436 -20.78 -19.29 -3.73
N TYR A 437 -21.85 -18.93 -3.03
CA TYR A 437 -23.02 -19.81 -2.82
C TYR A 437 -23.77 -20.13 -4.10
N GLN A 438 -23.78 -19.20 -5.07
CA GLN A 438 -24.53 -19.32 -6.32
C GLN A 438 -23.96 -20.38 -7.29
N ARG A 439 -22.81 -20.97 -7.00
CA ARG A 439 -22.11 -21.98 -7.84
C ARG A 439 -21.86 -21.48 -9.27
N PRO A 440 -21.16 -20.36 -9.46
CA PRO A 440 -20.92 -19.80 -10.79
C PRO A 440 -20.07 -20.74 -11.65
N ASN A 441 -20.20 -20.64 -12.98
CA ASN A 441 -19.32 -21.30 -13.94
C ASN A 441 -18.14 -20.39 -14.32
N LEU A 442 -18.41 -19.09 -14.38
CA LEU A 442 -17.46 -18.02 -14.62
C LEU A 442 -17.52 -17.06 -13.45
N LEU A 443 -16.40 -16.88 -12.77
CA LEU A 443 -16.26 -15.97 -11.65
C LEU A 443 -15.50 -14.72 -12.11
N LEU A 444 -16.09 -13.57 -11.93
CA LEU A 444 -15.52 -12.27 -12.26
C LEU A 444 -15.29 -11.51 -10.97
N LEU A 445 -14.03 -11.24 -10.66
CA LEU A 445 -13.63 -10.57 -9.41
C LEU A 445 -12.95 -9.25 -9.75
N ASP A 446 -13.55 -8.15 -9.32
CA ASP A 446 -12.99 -6.80 -9.48
C ASP A 446 -12.53 -6.29 -8.11
N GLU A 447 -11.20 -6.28 -7.91
CA GLU A 447 -10.52 -5.90 -6.67
C GLU A 447 -11.03 -6.62 -5.40
N PRO A 448 -11.04 -7.98 -5.39
CA PRO A 448 -11.65 -8.74 -4.30
C PRO A 448 -10.86 -8.67 -2.98
N THR A 449 -9.63 -8.23 -3.01
CA THR A 449 -8.75 -8.10 -1.83
C THR A 449 -8.93 -6.80 -1.06
N ASN A 450 -9.65 -5.83 -1.63
CA ASN A 450 -9.92 -4.57 -0.95
C ASN A 450 -10.70 -4.81 0.35
N HIS A 451 -10.26 -4.18 1.43
CA HIS A 451 -10.84 -4.30 2.78
C HIS A 451 -10.73 -5.68 3.45
N LEU A 452 -10.06 -6.66 2.81
CA LEU A 452 -9.79 -7.97 3.42
C LEU A 452 -8.48 -7.93 4.21
N ASP A 453 -8.49 -8.54 5.40
CA ASP A 453 -7.26 -8.75 6.16
C ASP A 453 -6.41 -9.88 5.56
N LEU A 454 -5.16 -9.97 6.01
CA LEU A 454 -4.19 -10.94 5.47
C LEU A 454 -4.67 -12.39 5.57
N ASP A 455 -5.26 -12.78 6.71
CA ASP A 455 -5.78 -14.14 6.91
C ASP A 455 -6.90 -14.46 5.88
N MET A 456 -7.76 -13.47 5.59
CA MET A 456 -8.84 -13.61 4.62
C MET A 456 -8.34 -13.63 3.17
N ARG A 457 -7.32 -12.82 2.84
CA ARG A 457 -6.67 -12.84 1.52
C ARG A 457 -6.05 -14.20 1.24
N GLU A 458 -5.37 -14.78 2.22
CA GLU A 458 -4.78 -16.10 2.10
C GLU A 458 -5.84 -17.20 1.92
N ALA A 459 -6.90 -17.17 2.73
CA ALA A 459 -8.01 -18.09 2.58
C ALA A 459 -8.72 -17.95 1.22
N LEU A 460 -8.87 -16.73 0.71
CA LEU A 460 -9.42 -16.47 -0.62
C LEU A 460 -8.50 -17.03 -1.72
N THR A 461 -7.19 -16.79 -1.62
CA THR A 461 -6.20 -17.30 -2.58
C THR A 461 -6.28 -18.84 -2.67
N LEU A 462 -6.30 -19.53 -1.53
CA LEU A 462 -6.44 -20.99 -1.49
C LEU A 462 -7.77 -21.47 -2.10
N ALA A 463 -8.86 -20.79 -1.79
CA ALA A 463 -10.18 -21.11 -2.31
C ALA A 463 -10.26 -20.92 -3.83
N LEU A 464 -9.69 -19.82 -4.36
CA LEU A 464 -9.67 -19.54 -5.79
C LEU A 464 -8.73 -20.47 -6.55
N THR A 465 -7.59 -20.87 -5.96
CA THR A 465 -6.67 -21.85 -6.55
C THR A 465 -7.36 -23.20 -6.75
N SER A 466 -8.25 -23.60 -5.85
CA SER A 466 -9.01 -24.87 -5.93
C SER A 466 -10.32 -24.77 -6.70
N TYR A 467 -10.72 -23.59 -7.13
CA TYR A 467 -11.99 -23.37 -7.83
C TYR A 467 -11.99 -24.01 -9.23
N PRO A 468 -12.97 -24.88 -9.59
CA PRO A 468 -12.94 -25.63 -10.85
C PRO A 468 -13.52 -24.90 -12.05
N GLY A 469 -14.17 -23.74 -11.85
CA GLY A 469 -14.71 -22.89 -12.92
C GLY A 469 -13.66 -22.00 -13.55
N ALA A 470 -14.05 -21.18 -14.52
CA ALA A 470 -13.19 -20.13 -15.05
C ALA A 470 -13.24 -18.87 -14.17
N LEU A 471 -12.14 -18.17 -14.15
CA LEU A 471 -11.96 -16.96 -13.34
C LEU A 471 -11.35 -15.84 -14.16
N ILE A 472 -11.93 -14.64 -14.07
CA ILE A 472 -11.27 -13.39 -14.46
C ILE A 472 -11.06 -12.56 -13.21
N LEU A 473 -9.82 -12.17 -12.97
CA LEU A 473 -9.39 -11.44 -11.80
C LEU A 473 -8.81 -10.09 -12.20
N VAL A 474 -9.39 -9.01 -11.69
CA VAL A 474 -8.78 -7.69 -11.64
C VAL A 474 -8.26 -7.50 -10.22
N SER A 475 -6.98 -7.33 -10.07
CA SER A 475 -6.38 -7.05 -8.76
C SER A 475 -5.08 -6.27 -8.91
N HIS A 476 -4.78 -5.47 -7.90
CA HIS A 476 -3.47 -4.83 -7.72
C HIS A 476 -2.57 -5.63 -6.75
N ASP A 477 -3.09 -6.70 -6.18
CA ASP A 477 -2.37 -7.66 -5.33
C ASP A 477 -1.56 -8.62 -6.22
N ARG A 478 -0.24 -8.41 -6.27
CA ARG A 478 0.68 -9.24 -7.09
C ARG A 478 0.65 -10.69 -6.68
N HIS A 479 0.72 -10.95 -5.37
CA HIS A 479 0.73 -12.30 -4.84
C HIS A 479 -0.53 -13.10 -5.25
N LEU A 480 -1.70 -12.44 -5.22
CA LEU A 480 -2.95 -13.07 -5.65
C LEU A 480 -2.93 -13.37 -7.15
N LEU A 481 -2.47 -12.43 -7.97
CA LEU A 481 -2.36 -12.63 -9.42
C LEU A 481 -1.38 -13.75 -9.77
N GLU A 482 -0.18 -13.77 -9.18
CA GLU A 482 0.83 -14.81 -9.41
C GLU A 482 0.37 -16.21 -8.96
N ALA A 483 -0.38 -16.28 -7.86
CA ALA A 483 -0.88 -17.55 -7.34
C ALA A 483 -2.01 -18.16 -8.20
N ILE A 484 -2.74 -17.33 -8.96
CA ILE A 484 -3.99 -17.74 -9.59
C ILE A 484 -3.96 -17.67 -11.11
N ALA A 485 -3.40 -16.60 -11.69
CA ALA A 485 -3.53 -16.34 -13.11
C ALA A 485 -2.55 -17.18 -13.95
N ASP A 486 -3.09 -17.98 -14.88
CA ASP A 486 -2.32 -18.73 -15.89
C ASP A 486 -2.19 -17.93 -17.20
N LYS A 487 -3.11 -16.99 -17.44
CA LYS A 487 -3.15 -16.12 -18.62
C LYS A 487 -3.31 -14.67 -18.17
N LEU A 488 -2.62 -13.77 -18.85
CA LEU A 488 -2.74 -12.35 -18.59
C LEU A 488 -3.40 -11.67 -19.80
N TRP A 489 -4.42 -10.86 -19.55
CA TRP A 489 -4.99 -9.97 -20.55
C TRP A 489 -4.62 -8.53 -20.22
N LEU A 490 -4.07 -7.84 -21.21
CA LEU A 490 -3.67 -6.44 -21.08
C LEU A 490 -4.71 -5.54 -21.76
N ILE A 491 -5.20 -4.59 -21.00
CA ILE A 491 -5.97 -3.45 -21.51
C ILE A 491 -5.03 -2.27 -21.67
N ASP A 492 -4.87 -1.83 -22.91
CA ASP A 492 -4.05 -0.68 -23.24
C ASP A 492 -4.58 0.04 -24.47
N GLU A 493 -4.62 1.37 -24.42
CA GLU A 493 -5.07 2.26 -25.51
C GLU A 493 -6.43 1.84 -26.11
N GLY A 494 -7.36 1.40 -25.27
CA GLY A 494 -8.72 1.01 -25.71
C GLY A 494 -8.80 -0.37 -26.39
N LYS A 495 -7.76 -1.19 -26.30
CA LYS A 495 -7.73 -2.56 -26.83
C LYS A 495 -7.51 -3.56 -25.71
N VAL A 496 -7.98 -4.79 -25.91
CA VAL A 496 -7.72 -5.92 -25.02
C VAL A 496 -6.94 -6.97 -25.82
N SER A 497 -5.80 -7.38 -25.30
CA SER A 497 -4.95 -8.40 -25.92
C SER A 497 -4.44 -9.39 -24.88
N VAL A 498 -4.10 -10.60 -25.32
CA VAL A 498 -3.36 -11.55 -24.49
C VAL A 498 -1.95 -11.02 -24.30
N PHE A 499 -1.48 -10.97 -23.06
CA PHE A 499 -0.12 -10.57 -22.71
C PHE A 499 0.75 -11.81 -22.54
N ASP A 500 1.77 -11.92 -23.42
CA ASP A 500 2.75 -13.02 -23.33
C ASP A 500 3.89 -12.62 -22.40
N GLY A 501 3.84 -13.09 -21.17
CA GLY A 501 4.83 -12.80 -20.13
C GLY A 501 4.24 -12.95 -18.73
N ASP A 502 5.10 -12.78 -17.73
CA ASP A 502 4.72 -12.76 -16.31
C ASP A 502 4.48 -11.33 -15.79
N LEU A 503 4.22 -11.18 -14.48
CA LEU A 503 4.02 -9.86 -13.88
C LEU A 503 5.29 -9.01 -13.85
N ASN A 504 6.48 -9.63 -13.88
CA ASN A 504 7.74 -8.90 -13.97
C ASN A 504 7.92 -8.34 -15.38
N ASP A 505 7.54 -9.10 -16.41
CA ASP A 505 7.52 -8.63 -17.80
C ASP A 505 6.53 -7.48 -17.97
N TYR A 506 5.37 -7.56 -17.31
CA TYR A 506 4.42 -6.45 -17.29
C TYR A 506 5.00 -5.20 -16.61
N GLN A 507 5.72 -5.36 -15.54
CA GLN A 507 6.40 -4.24 -14.86
C GLN A 507 7.46 -3.60 -15.77
N ASN A 508 8.24 -4.42 -16.49
CA ASN A 508 9.20 -3.93 -17.46
C ASN A 508 8.51 -3.17 -18.61
N TYR A 509 7.42 -3.72 -19.13
CA TYR A 509 6.59 -3.07 -20.15
C TYR A 509 6.08 -1.68 -19.69
N LEU A 510 5.60 -1.56 -18.45
CA LEU A 510 5.18 -0.28 -17.89
C LEU A 510 6.33 0.71 -17.77
N ASN A 511 7.50 0.25 -17.33
CA ASN A 511 8.71 1.07 -17.24
C ASN A 511 9.16 1.60 -18.59
N GLU A 512 9.13 0.76 -19.63
CA GLU A 512 9.45 1.14 -21.00
C GLU A 512 8.45 2.17 -21.54
N LYS A 513 7.15 1.95 -21.38
CA LYS A 513 6.12 2.93 -21.79
C LYS A 513 6.26 4.27 -21.08
N ASN A 514 6.56 4.25 -19.79
CA ASN A 514 6.79 5.48 -19.03
C ASN A 514 8.06 6.23 -19.52
N ARG A 515 9.07 5.50 -19.97
CA ARG A 515 10.28 6.07 -20.58
C ARG A 515 9.98 6.69 -21.93
N GLU A 516 9.30 5.96 -22.82
CA GLU A 516 8.87 6.47 -24.13
C GLU A 516 7.98 7.71 -24.00
N TYR A 517 7.06 7.71 -23.03
CA TYR A 517 6.20 8.87 -22.77
C TYR A 517 7.03 10.11 -22.35
N LYS A 518 8.03 9.93 -21.47
CA LYS A 518 8.94 11.00 -21.07
C LYS A 518 9.77 11.52 -22.26
N GLU A 519 10.23 10.63 -23.13
CA GLU A 519 10.97 10.98 -24.33
C GLU A 519 10.09 11.77 -25.32
N LYS A 520 8.87 11.31 -25.59
CA LYS A 520 7.88 12.02 -26.43
C LYS A 520 7.53 13.42 -25.88
N LEU A 521 7.37 13.52 -24.56
CA LEU A 521 7.11 14.81 -23.89
C LEU A 521 8.31 15.77 -24.02
N SER A 522 9.53 15.25 -23.93
CA SER A 522 10.75 16.04 -24.12
C SER A 522 10.88 16.50 -25.58
N GLU A 523 10.56 15.66 -26.55
CA GLU A 523 10.51 16.00 -27.97
C GLU A 523 9.43 17.03 -28.30
N GLN A 524 8.22 16.87 -27.76
CA GLN A 524 7.14 17.86 -27.92
C GLN A 524 7.50 19.22 -27.30
N LYS A 525 8.13 19.24 -26.13
CA LYS A 525 8.66 20.48 -25.55
C LYS A 525 9.76 21.10 -26.41
N ALA A 526 10.63 20.29 -27.00
CA ALA A 526 11.65 20.77 -27.94
C ALA A 526 11.04 21.34 -29.22
N ILE A 527 10.00 20.70 -29.77
CA ILE A 527 9.25 21.16 -30.95
C ILE A 527 8.48 22.46 -30.65
N LEU A 528 7.81 22.56 -29.50
CA LEU A 528 7.14 23.79 -29.06
C LEU A 528 8.13 24.94 -28.82
N GLN A 529 9.31 24.64 -28.27
CA GLN A 529 10.39 25.62 -28.14
C GLN A 529 10.96 26.01 -29.51
N SER A 530 11.02 25.09 -30.46
CA SER A 530 11.47 25.40 -31.83
C SER A 530 10.42 26.14 -32.67
N SER A 531 9.13 25.96 -32.41
CA SER A 531 8.05 26.70 -33.08
C SER A 531 7.89 28.11 -32.49
N SER A 532 8.02 28.25 -31.16
CA SER A 532 8.08 29.58 -30.53
C SER A 532 9.35 30.38 -30.92
N ALA A 533 10.45 29.66 -31.18
CA ALA A 533 11.67 30.30 -31.74
C ALA A 533 11.50 30.78 -33.18
N LYS A 534 10.59 30.18 -33.97
CA LYS A 534 10.27 30.68 -35.32
C LYS A 534 9.38 31.95 -35.31
N GLU A 535 8.50 32.11 -34.34
CA GLU A 535 7.73 33.35 -34.15
C GLU A 535 8.56 34.49 -33.56
N GLN A 536 9.66 34.20 -32.87
CA GLN A 536 10.59 35.21 -32.34
C GLN A 536 11.67 35.68 -33.34
N SER A 537 11.61 35.21 -34.59
CA SER A 537 12.63 35.59 -35.62
C SER A 537 12.58 37.06 -36.08
N TYR A 538 11.71 37.87 -35.51
CA TYR A 538 11.63 39.35 -35.76
C TYR A 538 12.25 40.20 -34.66
N LYS A 539 12.95 39.62 -33.67
CA LYS A 539 13.73 40.41 -32.72
C LYS A 539 15.00 40.95 -33.39
N THR A 540 15.18 42.26 -33.30
CA THR A 540 16.30 43.02 -33.90
C THR A 540 17.67 42.36 -33.63
N LYS A 541 18.61 42.53 -34.57
CA LYS A 541 20.00 42.00 -34.50
C LYS A 541 20.72 42.34 -33.19
N GLU A 542 20.36 43.42 -32.52
CA GLU A 542 20.94 43.84 -31.24
C GLU A 542 20.54 42.96 -30.07
N GLN A 543 19.28 42.50 -30.01
CA GLN A 543 18.83 41.59 -28.97
C GLN A 543 19.49 40.20 -29.09
N LYS A 544 19.69 39.70 -30.31
CA LYS A 544 20.42 38.46 -30.56
C LYS A 544 21.89 38.53 -30.16
N LYS A 545 22.51 39.72 -30.31
CA LYS A 545 23.91 39.93 -29.92
C LYS A 545 24.06 39.99 -28.40
N LEU A 546 23.08 40.59 -27.70
CA LEU A 546 23.03 40.66 -26.25
C LEU A 546 22.78 39.30 -25.60
N GLU A 547 21.85 38.49 -26.18
CA GLU A 547 21.59 37.13 -25.72
C GLU A 547 22.78 36.16 -25.95
N ALA A 548 23.47 36.32 -27.08
CA ALA A 548 24.68 35.55 -27.37
C ALA A 548 25.82 35.90 -26.39
N GLN A 549 25.98 37.19 -26.05
CA GLN A 549 26.93 37.61 -25.03
C GLN A 549 26.57 37.10 -23.63
N LYS A 550 25.28 37.11 -23.23
CA LYS A 550 24.81 36.52 -21.97
C LYS A 550 25.05 35.01 -21.93
N ARG A 551 24.76 34.26 -23.00
CA ARG A 551 25.04 32.81 -23.08
C ARG A 551 26.54 32.48 -23.01
N GLN A 552 27.37 33.31 -23.61
CA GLN A 552 28.84 33.15 -23.60
C GLN A 552 29.42 33.44 -22.20
N ALA A 553 28.86 34.39 -21.47
CA ALA A 553 29.22 34.71 -20.10
C ALA A 553 28.79 33.62 -19.10
N LEU A 554 27.65 32.94 -19.33
CA LEU A 554 27.13 31.89 -18.47
C LEU A 554 27.78 30.52 -18.70
N ARG A 555 28.45 30.31 -19.83
CA ARG A 555 29.10 29.04 -20.20
C ARG A 555 30.19 28.58 -19.21
N PRO A 556 31.10 29.43 -18.70
CA PRO A 556 32.09 28.99 -17.72
C PRO A 556 31.43 28.53 -16.41
N LEU A 557 30.40 29.23 -15.95
CA LEU A 557 29.69 28.91 -14.72
C LEU A 557 28.99 27.53 -14.80
N LYS A 558 28.35 27.23 -15.95
CA LYS A 558 27.76 25.89 -16.19
C LYS A 558 28.78 24.78 -16.23
N LEU A 559 29.98 25.05 -16.79
CA LEU A 559 31.05 24.05 -16.82
C LEU A 559 31.67 23.82 -15.42
N GLU A 560 31.67 24.82 -14.56
CA GLU A 560 32.09 24.69 -13.17
C GLU A 560 31.09 23.84 -12.38
N ILE A 561 29.79 24.11 -12.49
CA ILE A 561 28.73 23.34 -11.87
C ILE A 561 28.82 21.86 -12.28
N GLU A 562 28.97 21.57 -13.58
CA GLU A 562 29.09 20.20 -14.09
C GLU A 562 30.34 19.48 -13.58
N LYS A 563 31.45 20.20 -13.34
CA LYS A 563 32.65 19.63 -12.74
C LYS A 563 32.44 19.29 -11.26
N ILE A 564 31.78 20.18 -10.53
CA ILE A 564 31.47 19.96 -9.11
C ILE A 564 30.52 18.77 -8.97
N GLU A 565 29.49 18.65 -9.79
CA GLU A 565 28.57 17.50 -9.82
C GLU A 565 29.31 16.17 -10.02
N LYS A 566 30.21 16.13 -11.00
CA LYS A 566 31.04 14.93 -11.26
C LYS A 566 32.00 14.59 -10.10
N GLN A 567 32.46 15.60 -9.37
CA GLN A 567 33.29 15.37 -8.19
C GLN A 567 32.45 14.83 -7.03
N ILE A 568 31.28 15.40 -6.77
CA ILE A 568 30.34 14.91 -5.75
C ILE A 568 29.97 13.46 -6.02
N GLU A 569 29.65 13.11 -7.25
CA GLU A 569 29.29 11.74 -7.62
C GLU A 569 30.45 10.76 -7.41
N LYS A 570 31.67 11.17 -7.75
CA LYS A 570 32.88 10.36 -7.55
C LYS A 570 33.20 10.13 -6.07
N GLU A 571 33.01 11.12 -5.22
CA GLU A 571 33.26 10.98 -3.79
C GLU A 571 32.16 10.19 -3.08
N LYS A 572 30.90 10.37 -3.47
CA LYS A 572 29.79 9.54 -3.02
C LYS A 572 29.97 8.06 -3.38
N GLN A 573 30.53 7.79 -4.56
CA GLN A 573 30.86 6.41 -4.95
C GLN A 573 31.93 5.79 -4.04
N LYS A 574 32.96 6.56 -3.68
CA LYS A 574 34.02 6.09 -2.75
C LYS A 574 33.47 5.85 -1.34
N ILE A 575 32.58 6.73 -0.86
CA ILE A 575 31.92 6.54 0.43
C ILE A 575 31.14 5.23 0.43
N LYS A 576 30.40 4.96 -0.64
CA LYS A 576 29.65 3.71 -0.81
C LYS A 576 30.56 2.48 -0.80
N GLU A 577 31.69 2.53 -1.49
CA GLU A 577 32.69 1.44 -1.48
C GLU A 577 33.26 1.19 -0.09
N ILE A 578 33.52 2.25 0.69
CA ILE A 578 33.98 2.15 2.07
C ILE A 578 32.87 1.62 2.98
N ASP A 579 31.63 2.05 2.80
CA ASP A 579 30.48 1.56 3.55
C ASP A 579 30.22 0.07 3.28
N ASP A 580 30.31 -0.37 2.04
CA ASP A 580 30.20 -1.79 1.66
C ASP A 580 31.29 -2.65 2.31
N LEU A 581 32.52 -2.12 2.40
CA LEU A 581 33.63 -2.79 3.07
C LEU A 581 33.54 -2.80 4.61
N LEU A 582 32.92 -1.78 5.20
CA LEU A 582 32.68 -1.70 6.65
C LEU A 582 31.48 -2.54 7.10
N LEU A 583 30.50 -2.78 6.23
CA LEU A 583 29.35 -3.66 6.48
C LEU A 583 29.74 -5.14 6.55
N ASP A 584 30.84 -5.53 5.92
CA ASP A 584 31.34 -6.90 5.95
C ASP A 584 32.10 -7.24 7.25
N GLY A 585 31.57 -6.94 8.40
CA GLY A 585 31.99 -7.16 9.78
C GLY A 585 33.29 -7.95 10.06
N SER A 586 33.85 -8.61 9.04
CA SER A 586 35.11 -9.36 9.06
C SER A 586 36.35 -8.47 9.25
N LEU A 587 36.29 -7.23 8.78
CA LEU A 587 37.38 -6.24 8.90
C LEU A 587 37.59 -5.77 10.35
N TYR A 588 36.57 -5.70 11.16
CA TYR A 588 36.67 -5.33 12.58
C TYR A 588 37.34 -6.44 13.43
N GLN A 589 37.24 -7.68 12.97
CA GLN A 589 37.83 -8.83 13.66
C GLN A 589 39.28 -9.12 13.23
N THR A 590 39.67 -8.76 12.00
CA THR A 590 40.99 -9.08 11.43
C THR A 590 41.99 -7.93 11.49
N ASP A 591 41.55 -6.68 11.34
CA ASP A 591 42.43 -5.50 11.37
C ASP A 591 41.69 -4.23 11.84
N SER A 592 41.52 -4.12 13.16
CA SER A 592 40.85 -3.00 13.82
C SER A 592 41.43 -1.62 13.49
N LYS A 593 42.76 -1.55 13.22
CA LYS A 593 43.43 -0.28 12.85
C LYS A 593 42.99 0.18 11.46
N LYS A 594 42.86 -0.78 10.54
CA LYS A 594 42.45 -0.50 9.15
C LYS A 594 40.97 -0.08 9.09
N ALA A 595 40.09 -0.72 9.86
CA ALA A 595 38.70 -0.34 9.99
C ALA A 595 38.52 1.07 10.58
N GLN A 596 39.35 1.42 11.59
CA GLN A 596 39.35 2.75 12.17
C GLN A 596 39.86 3.82 11.19
N GLN A 597 40.88 3.51 10.39
CA GLN A 597 41.38 4.41 9.34
C GLN A 597 40.30 4.62 8.26
N MET A 598 39.64 3.57 7.80
CA MET A 598 38.55 3.65 6.81
C MET A 598 37.39 4.46 7.34
N SER A 599 37.04 4.39 8.63
CA SER A 599 36.02 5.23 9.24
C SER A 599 36.43 6.71 9.26
N ILE A 600 37.69 7.01 9.49
CA ILE A 600 38.23 8.39 9.42
C ILE A 600 38.21 8.90 7.97
N ASP A 601 38.66 8.06 7.03
CA ASP A 601 38.63 8.41 5.60
C ASP A 601 37.20 8.64 5.09
N ARG A 602 36.24 7.81 5.53
CA ARG A 602 34.80 8.00 5.26
C ARG A 602 34.29 9.34 5.76
N ALA A 603 34.63 9.66 7.03
CA ALA A 603 34.20 10.95 7.62
C ALA A 603 34.82 12.14 6.89
N SER A 604 36.08 12.05 6.47
CA SER A 604 36.75 13.10 5.68
C SER A 604 36.11 13.26 4.29
N LEU A 605 35.76 12.15 3.63
CA LEU A 605 35.07 12.16 2.34
C LEU A 605 33.64 12.73 2.47
N ALA A 606 32.93 12.41 3.57
CA ALA A 606 31.60 12.96 3.83
C ALA A 606 31.65 14.49 4.01
N ASN A 607 32.62 14.99 4.77
CA ASN A 607 32.84 16.45 4.91
C ASN A 607 33.20 17.10 3.56
N SER A 608 34.03 16.44 2.75
CA SER A 608 34.38 16.95 1.40
C SER A 608 33.15 16.99 0.48
N VAL A 609 32.26 16.02 0.56
CA VAL A 609 30.99 16.01 -0.19
C VAL A 609 30.10 17.18 0.25
N GLU A 610 29.99 17.43 1.56
CA GLU A 610 29.20 18.54 2.10
C GLU A 610 29.77 19.91 1.67
N GLU A 611 31.08 20.08 1.68
CA GLU A 611 31.74 21.29 1.15
C GLU A 611 31.49 21.46 -0.36
N LEU A 612 31.57 20.40 -1.13
CA LEU A 612 31.30 20.42 -2.57
C LEU A 612 29.81 20.69 -2.87
N GLU A 613 28.90 20.18 -2.08
CA GLU A 613 27.46 20.46 -2.20
C GLU A 613 27.16 21.92 -1.86
N MET A 614 27.82 22.51 -0.85
CA MET A 614 27.72 23.93 -0.56
C MET A 614 28.25 24.79 -1.70
N LEU A 615 29.42 24.43 -2.25
CA LEU A 615 30.00 25.13 -3.40
C LEU A 615 29.13 25.01 -4.66
N TRP A 616 28.50 23.85 -4.87
CA TRP A 616 27.55 23.63 -5.95
C TRP A 616 26.31 24.52 -5.82
N LEU A 617 25.75 24.65 -4.60
CA LEU A 617 24.63 25.54 -4.29
C LEU A 617 25.01 27.01 -4.54
N GLU A 618 26.16 27.44 -4.07
CA GLU A 618 26.66 28.81 -4.31
C GLU A 618 26.80 29.13 -5.81
N LYS A 619 27.32 28.17 -6.58
CA LYS A 619 27.47 28.34 -8.03
C LYS A 619 26.14 28.25 -8.78
N GLN A 620 25.17 27.50 -8.28
CA GLN A 620 23.80 27.49 -8.79
C GLN A 620 23.10 28.85 -8.53
N GLU A 621 23.25 29.45 -7.34
CA GLU A 621 22.73 30.77 -7.02
C GLU A 621 23.38 31.86 -7.87
N GLU A 622 24.72 31.80 -8.08
CA GLU A 622 25.41 32.69 -9.02
C GLU A 622 24.86 32.55 -10.43
N LEU A 623 24.58 31.34 -10.89
CA LEU A 623 24.00 31.08 -12.21
C LEU A 623 22.58 31.68 -12.33
N GLU A 624 21.73 31.45 -11.32
CA GLU A 624 20.38 32.01 -11.29
C GLU A 624 20.37 33.53 -11.22
N THR A 625 21.24 34.12 -10.41
CA THR A 625 21.39 35.56 -10.31
C THR A 625 21.88 36.16 -11.62
N ALA A 626 22.84 35.51 -12.27
CA ALA A 626 23.34 35.91 -13.59
C ALA A 626 22.35 35.62 -14.74
N MET A 627 21.38 34.72 -14.57
CA MET A 627 20.29 34.50 -15.53
C MET A 627 19.17 35.56 -15.39
N ASN A 628 18.98 36.11 -14.19
CA ASN A 628 17.92 37.07 -13.89
C ASN A 628 18.37 38.53 -14.03
N SER A 629 19.66 38.79 -14.14
CA SER A 629 20.25 40.07 -14.51
C SER A 629 20.46 40.18 -16.03
#